data_5483f4fe5896d59b3328990e79d61a8f
#
_entry.id   5483f4fe5896d59b3328990e79d61a8f
#
_cell.length_a   1.000
_cell.length_b   1.000
_cell.length_c   1.000
_cell.angle_alpha   90.00
_cell.angle_beta   90.00
_cell.angle_gamma   90.00
#
_symmetry.space_group_name_H-M   'P 1'
#
loop_
_entity.id
_entity.type
_entity.pdbx_description
1 polymer ?
#
loop_
_entity_poly.entity_id
_entity_poly.type
_entity_poly.pdbx_seq_one_letter_code
_entity_poly.pdbx_strand_id
1 'polypeptide(L)'
;NYDILLPKNAIFRINLAWINSLNELISLLKKHKDSEIFMDLPIGRTKPPNNKYSFDDLVSILNSNKNIRYFAISNVNSSQDLKSFIDTIPKHVSLVPKIESPEGVLNIKGITDILGNEKIIMLDHDDLFSNLIKKNENPEKFKDYIINLTNFCQKNNITMLRTIGVVFSDEETRTTQYMK
;
A
#
# COMPACT_ATOMS: atom_id res chain seq x y z
N ASN A 1 -9.31 -10.74 20.50
CA ASN A 1 -8.98 -12.12 20.12
C ASN A 1 -10.00 -12.55 19.08
N TYR A 2 -9.58 -12.59 17.82
CA TYR A 2 -10.39 -13.21 16.79
C TYR A 2 -9.92 -14.66 16.69
N ASP A 3 -10.74 -15.63 17.10
CA ASP A 3 -10.52 -17.06 16.93
C ASP A 3 -10.77 -17.48 15.46
N ILE A 4 -10.18 -16.72 14.53
CA ILE A 4 -10.25 -17.01 13.10
C ILE A 4 -9.01 -17.85 12.76
N LEU A 5 -9.23 -19.03 12.23
CA LEU A 5 -8.15 -19.83 11.63
C LEU A 5 -7.60 -19.09 10.44
N LEU A 6 -6.42 -18.51 10.63
CA LEU A 6 -5.70 -17.85 9.53
C LEU A 6 -5.11 -18.88 8.58
N PRO A 7 -5.11 -18.64 7.26
CA PRO A 7 -4.38 -19.46 6.31
C PRO A 7 -2.91 -19.58 6.70
N LYS A 8 -2.29 -20.74 6.48
CA LYS A 8 -0.86 -20.99 6.81
C LYS A 8 0.10 -19.95 6.19
N ASN A 9 -0.28 -19.36 5.06
CA ASN A 9 0.52 -18.37 4.33
C ASN A 9 -0.04 -16.94 4.47
N ALA A 10 -0.74 -16.65 5.56
CA ALA A 10 -1.26 -15.31 5.81
C ALA A 10 -0.11 -14.33 6.05
N ILE A 11 -0.13 -13.22 5.34
CA ILE A 11 0.78 -12.09 5.53
C ILE A 11 0.08 -11.08 6.43
N PHE A 12 0.72 -10.69 7.53
CA PHE A 12 0.15 -9.72 8.45
C PHE A 12 0.46 -8.30 7.98
N ARG A 13 -0.58 -7.51 7.71
CA ARG A 13 -0.42 -6.09 7.42
C ARG A 13 -0.39 -5.28 8.72
N ILE A 14 0.67 -4.50 8.89
CA ILE A 14 0.83 -3.51 9.95
C ILE A 14 0.74 -2.12 9.32
N ASN A 15 -0.33 -1.39 9.55
CA ASN A 15 -0.46 0.00 9.14
C ASN A 15 0.08 0.89 10.26
N LEU A 16 1.18 1.59 9.97
CA LEU A 16 1.92 2.39 10.95
C LEU A 16 1.13 3.58 11.52
N ALA A 17 0.07 4.05 10.84
CA ALA A 17 -0.81 5.07 11.40
C ALA A 17 -1.48 4.62 12.72
N TRP A 18 -1.70 3.31 12.90
CA TRP A 18 -2.35 2.73 14.08
C TRP A 18 -1.37 2.29 15.17
N ILE A 19 -0.08 2.46 14.95
CA ILE A 19 0.97 2.14 15.92
C ILE A 19 1.33 3.40 16.70
N ASN A 20 1.30 3.33 18.03
CA ASN A 20 1.49 4.51 18.87
C ASN A 20 2.96 4.80 19.19
N SER A 21 3.83 3.77 19.17
CA SER A 21 5.26 3.91 19.45
C SER A 21 6.09 2.84 18.76
N LEU A 22 7.40 3.10 18.58
CA LEU A 22 8.34 2.11 18.07
C LEU A 22 8.43 0.88 18.98
N ASN A 23 8.28 1.03 20.29
CA ASN A 23 8.26 -0.09 21.23
C ASN A 23 7.05 -0.99 21.01
N GLU A 24 5.88 -0.41 20.73
CA GLU A 24 4.68 -1.17 20.35
C GLU A 24 4.91 -1.93 19.05
N LEU A 25 5.49 -1.28 18.04
CA LEU A 25 5.85 -1.93 16.77
C LEU A 25 6.79 -3.12 16.99
N ILE A 26 7.87 -2.92 17.75
CA ILE A 26 8.83 -4.00 18.05
C ILE A 26 8.16 -5.16 18.79
N SER A 27 7.28 -4.87 19.75
CA SER A 27 6.53 -5.90 20.48
C SER A 27 5.60 -6.68 19.55
N LEU A 28 4.94 -6.00 18.62
CA LEU A 28 4.08 -6.62 17.61
C LEU A 28 4.87 -7.52 16.65
N LEU A 29 6.03 -7.05 16.17
CA LEU A 29 6.93 -7.81 15.31
C LEU A 29 7.45 -9.08 16.01
N LYS A 30 7.80 -8.99 17.29
CA LYS A 30 8.21 -10.15 18.11
C LYS A 30 7.07 -11.17 18.24
N LYS A 31 5.83 -10.70 18.47
CA LYS A 31 4.65 -11.57 18.58
C LYS A 31 4.38 -12.35 17.28
N HIS A 32 4.68 -11.74 16.13
CA HIS A 32 4.43 -12.31 14.80
C HIS A 32 5.74 -12.70 14.08
N LYS A 33 6.77 -13.09 14.84
CA LYS A 33 8.10 -13.43 14.29
C LYS A 33 8.10 -14.54 13.24
N ASP A 34 7.14 -15.46 13.34
CA ASP A 34 7.01 -16.64 12.46
C ASP A 34 6.07 -16.36 11.25
N SER A 35 5.60 -15.14 11.10
CA SER A 35 4.73 -14.72 10.00
C SER A 35 5.43 -13.70 9.12
N GLU A 36 5.14 -13.71 7.82
CA GLU A 36 5.56 -12.63 6.94
C GLU A 36 4.77 -11.35 7.24
N ILE A 37 5.45 -10.22 7.21
CA ILE A 37 4.89 -8.91 7.53
C ILE A 37 4.87 -8.02 6.29
N PHE A 38 3.73 -7.40 6.07
CA PHE A 38 3.51 -6.28 5.17
C PHE A 38 3.40 -5.00 6.01
N MET A 39 4.43 -4.17 6.00
CA MET A 39 4.46 -2.91 6.73
C MET A 39 4.00 -1.77 5.82
N ASP A 40 3.02 -0.99 6.24
CA ASP A 40 2.41 0.09 5.46
C ASP A 40 2.74 1.45 6.10
N LEU A 41 3.52 2.27 5.39
CA LEU A 41 3.87 3.64 5.78
C LEU A 41 2.93 4.64 5.09
N PRO A 42 1.95 5.19 5.81
CA PRO A 42 0.93 6.08 5.26
C PRO A 42 1.44 7.52 5.12
N ILE A 43 2.28 7.78 4.14
CA ILE A 43 2.78 9.13 3.82
C ILE A 43 1.63 9.98 3.27
N GLY A 44 1.55 11.24 3.69
CA GLY A 44 0.55 12.19 3.22
C GLY A 44 -0.87 11.91 3.70
N ARG A 45 -1.04 11.05 4.72
CA ARG A 45 -2.35 10.73 5.28
C ARG A 45 -2.99 11.97 5.92
N THR A 46 -4.20 12.29 5.47
CA THR A 46 -4.98 13.45 5.96
C THR A 46 -6.09 13.07 6.96
N LYS A 47 -6.39 11.76 7.07
CA LYS A 47 -7.44 11.23 7.98
C LYS A 47 -6.80 10.70 9.27
N PRO A 48 -7.38 10.94 10.46
CA PRO A 48 -6.92 10.32 11.71
C PRO A 48 -7.01 8.79 11.65
N PRO A 49 -6.14 8.09 12.38
CA PRO A 49 -4.93 8.58 13.02
C PRO A 49 -3.85 8.97 12.00
N ASN A 50 -3.07 10.01 12.31
CA ASN A 50 -2.00 10.48 11.45
C ASN A 50 -0.75 9.60 11.59
N ASN A 51 0.03 9.52 10.52
CA ASN A 51 1.34 8.89 10.58
C ASN A 51 2.29 9.71 11.48
N LYS A 52 3.07 9.00 12.31
CA LYS A 52 4.02 9.58 13.28
C LYS A 52 5.48 9.27 12.93
N TYR A 53 5.72 8.44 11.92
CA TYR A 53 7.03 7.88 11.62
C TYR A 53 7.56 8.42 10.30
N SER A 54 8.85 8.78 10.31
CA SER A 54 9.62 8.95 9.08
C SER A 54 10.17 7.60 8.60
N PHE A 55 10.69 7.56 7.39
CA PHE A 55 11.38 6.36 6.92
C PHE A 55 12.64 6.06 7.73
N ASP A 56 13.39 7.10 8.11
CA ASP A 56 14.64 6.97 8.89
C ASP A 56 14.40 6.28 10.23
N ASP A 57 13.27 6.53 10.90
CA ASP A 57 12.88 5.86 12.14
C ASP A 57 12.73 4.33 11.95
N LEU A 58 12.45 3.89 10.74
CA LEU A 58 12.11 2.51 10.42
C LEU A 58 13.27 1.70 9.83
N VAL A 59 14.32 2.35 9.31
CA VAL A 59 15.44 1.68 8.62
C VAL A 59 16.10 0.61 9.51
N SER A 60 16.35 0.93 10.77
CA SER A 60 16.93 -0.02 11.75
C SER A 60 16.00 -1.23 11.98
N ILE A 61 14.70 -1.00 12.07
CA ILE A 61 13.67 -2.03 12.27
C ILE A 61 13.58 -2.93 11.04
N LEU A 62 13.57 -2.36 9.83
CA LEU A 62 13.56 -3.11 8.57
C LEU A 62 14.79 -4.00 8.42
N ASN A 63 15.97 -3.49 8.79
CA ASN A 63 17.22 -4.26 8.74
C ASN A 63 17.24 -5.43 9.73
N SER A 64 16.70 -5.23 10.93
CA SER A 64 16.76 -6.20 12.03
C SER A 64 15.70 -7.29 11.96
N ASN A 65 14.61 -7.09 11.21
CA ASN A 65 13.46 -8.01 11.17
C ASN A 65 13.30 -8.62 9.77
N LYS A 66 13.87 -9.80 9.56
CA LYS A 66 13.87 -10.50 8.26
C LYS A 66 12.50 -11.00 7.80
N ASN A 67 11.54 -11.08 8.70
CA ASN A 67 10.16 -11.43 8.39
C ASN A 67 9.34 -10.26 7.81
N ILE A 68 9.87 -9.03 7.84
CA ILE A 68 9.29 -7.92 7.07
C ILE A 68 9.67 -8.13 5.61
N ARG A 69 8.69 -8.60 4.81
CA ARG A 69 8.90 -8.91 3.39
C ARG A 69 8.48 -7.79 2.46
N TYR A 70 7.50 -7.00 2.89
CA TYR A 70 6.90 -5.95 2.08
C TYR A 70 6.86 -4.63 2.85
N PHE A 71 7.25 -3.56 2.18
CA PHE A 71 7.16 -2.20 2.71
C PHE A 71 6.40 -1.31 1.75
N ALA A 72 5.19 -0.91 2.15
CA ALA A 72 4.30 -0.13 1.30
C ALA A 72 4.42 1.37 1.59
N ILE A 73 4.39 2.16 0.52
CA ILE A 73 4.43 3.62 0.55
C ILE A 73 3.14 4.15 -0.05
N SER A 74 2.40 4.94 0.71
CA SER A 74 1.16 5.58 0.27
C SER A 74 1.40 6.78 -0.65
N ASN A 75 0.37 7.12 -1.43
CA ASN A 75 0.34 8.33 -2.27
C ASN A 75 1.47 8.42 -3.31
N VAL A 76 1.89 7.30 -3.88
CA VAL A 76 2.91 7.29 -4.94
C VAL A 76 2.30 7.75 -6.25
N ASN A 77 2.75 8.89 -6.75
CA ASN A 77 2.31 9.51 -7.99
C ASN A 77 3.33 9.42 -9.12
N SER A 78 4.60 9.21 -8.77
CA SER A 78 5.71 9.12 -9.72
C SER A 78 6.87 8.28 -9.17
N SER A 79 7.82 7.92 -10.03
CA SER A 79 9.06 7.27 -9.60
C SER A 79 9.89 8.12 -8.64
N GLN A 80 9.76 9.46 -8.70
CA GLN A 80 10.47 10.37 -7.81
C GLN A 80 10.12 10.16 -6.35
N ASP A 81 8.86 9.79 -6.06
CA ASP A 81 8.35 9.57 -4.71
C ASP A 81 8.99 8.35 -4.03
N LEU A 82 9.61 7.47 -4.81
CA LEU A 82 10.26 6.24 -4.33
C LEU A 82 11.78 6.32 -4.22
N LYS A 83 12.42 7.34 -4.78
CA LYS A 83 13.89 7.40 -4.88
C LYS A 83 14.58 7.33 -3.53
N SER A 84 14.08 8.04 -2.52
CA SER A 84 14.68 8.03 -1.17
C SER A 84 14.61 6.66 -0.48
N PHE A 85 13.72 5.78 -0.92
CA PHE A 85 13.52 4.45 -0.34
C PHE A 85 14.37 3.39 -1.03
N ILE A 86 14.51 3.46 -2.35
CA ILE A 86 15.12 2.39 -3.16
C ILE A 86 16.56 2.10 -2.76
N ASP A 87 17.34 3.14 -2.50
CA ASP A 87 18.77 2.98 -2.16
C ASP A 87 18.98 2.55 -0.70
N THR A 88 17.98 2.72 0.16
CA THR A 88 18.10 2.51 1.61
C THR A 88 17.38 1.26 2.09
N ILE A 89 16.33 0.83 1.37
CA ILE A 89 15.52 -0.34 1.79
C ILE A 89 16.37 -1.63 1.75
N PRO A 90 16.29 -2.49 2.78
CA PRO A 90 17.04 -3.75 2.79
C PRO A 90 16.66 -4.67 1.63
N LYS A 91 17.62 -5.37 1.02
CA LYS A 91 17.42 -6.25 -0.15
C LYS A 91 16.37 -7.36 0.04
N HIS A 92 16.07 -7.74 1.28
CA HIS A 92 15.06 -8.76 1.58
C HIS A 92 13.64 -8.19 1.65
N VAL A 93 13.48 -6.88 1.53
CA VAL A 93 12.20 -6.18 1.59
C VAL A 93 11.81 -5.72 0.19
N SER A 94 10.66 -6.12 -0.28
CA SER A 94 10.08 -5.62 -1.54
C SER A 94 9.31 -4.31 -1.28
N LEU A 95 9.68 -3.26 -2.01
CA LEU A 95 8.99 -1.97 -1.97
C LEU A 95 7.67 -2.07 -2.73
N VAL A 96 6.58 -1.65 -2.10
CA VAL A 96 5.22 -1.73 -2.67
C VAL A 96 4.61 -0.33 -2.77
N PRO A 97 4.66 0.33 -3.95
CA PRO A 97 3.96 1.58 -4.14
C PRO A 97 2.46 1.39 -4.07
N LYS A 98 1.79 2.25 -3.30
CA LYS A 98 0.33 2.32 -3.26
C LYS A 98 -0.16 3.35 -4.27
N ILE A 99 -0.96 2.88 -5.20
CA ILE A 99 -1.56 3.70 -6.25
C ILE A 99 -2.94 4.15 -5.78
N GLU A 100 -3.02 5.42 -5.45
CA GLU A 100 -4.13 6.05 -4.74
C GLU A 100 -4.64 7.31 -5.47
N SER A 101 -4.13 7.57 -6.68
CA SER A 101 -4.49 8.76 -7.46
C SER A 101 -4.48 8.51 -8.97
N PRO A 102 -5.20 9.33 -9.76
CA PRO A 102 -5.12 9.31 -11.22
C PRO A 102 -3.70 9.45 -11.75
N GLU A 103 -2.87 10.33 -11.16
CA GLU A 103 -1.48 10.52 -11.55
C GLU A 103 -0.66 9.26 -11.36
N GLY A 104 -0.83 8.55 -10.22
CA GLY A 104 -0.16 7.29 -9.97
C GLY A 104 -0.49 6.24 -11.03
N VAL A 105 -1.75 6.19 -11.48
CA VAL A 105 -2.17 5.30 -12.58
C VAL A 105 -1.51 5.69 -13.89
N LEU A 106 -1.51 6.98 -14.25
CA LEU A 106 -0.92 7.48 -15.51
C LEU A 106 0.60 7.29 -15.55
N ASN A 107 1.28 7.39 -14.41
CA ASN A 107 2.72 7.25 -14.27
C ASN A 107 3.19 5.83 -13.93
N ILE A 108 2.30 4.84 -13.97
CA ILE A 108 2.54 3.47 -13.49
C ILE A 108 3.78 2.82 -14.11
N LYS A 109 4.06 3.08 -15.38
CA LYS A 109 5.24 2.56 -16.06
C LYS A 109 6.51 3.07 -15.38
N GLY A 110 6.66 4.38 -15.19
CA GLY A 110 7.83 4.96 -14.54
C GLY A 110 7.99 4.52 -13.08
N ILE A 111 6.88 4.34 -12.36
CA ILE A 111 6.87 3.83 -10.99
C ILE A 111 7.40 2.39 -10.94
N THR A 112 6.95 1.53 -11.84
CA THR A 112 7.30 0.10 -11.82
C THR A 112 8.65 -0.22 -12.47
N ASP A 113 9.15 0.66 -13.34
CA ASP A 113 10.48 0.49 -13.98
C ASP A 113 11.63 0.55 -12.96
N ILE A 114 11.45 1.29 -11.85
CA ILE A 114 12.47 1.43 -10.81
C ILE A 114 12.36 0.40 -9.67
N LEU A 115 11.31 -0.41 -9.65
CA LEU A 115 11.17 -1.50 -8.67
C LEU A 115 12.13 -2.63 -9.02
N GLY A 116 12.55 -3.37 -7.98
CA GLY A 116 13.40 -4.55 -8.12
C GLY A 116 12.77 -5.69 -8.92
N ASN A 117 13.34 -6.88 -8.77
CA ASN A 117 12.91 -8.06 -9.54
C ASN A 117 11.46 -8.47 -9.24
N GLU A 118 11.02 -8.33 -8.00
CA GLU A 118 9.65 -8.59 -7.58
C GLU A 118 8.84 -7.30 -7.70
N LYS A 119 8.10 -7.17 -8.80
CA LYS A 119 7.27 -5.99 -9.04
C LYS A 119 5.89 -6.17 -8.45
N ILE A 120 5.63 -5.49 -7.35
CA ILE A 120 4.35 -5.50 -6.65
C ILE A 120 3.87 -4.07 -6.50
N ILE A 121 2.60 -3.83 -6.74
CA ILE A 121 1.91 -2.58 -6.42
C ILE A 121 0.66 -2.86 -5.60
N MET A 122 0.14 -1.86 -4.93
CA MET A 122 -1.13 -1.95 -4.23
C MET A 122 -2.08 -0.86 -4.73
N LEU A 123 -3.26 -1.28 -5.20
CA LEU A 123 -4.34 -0.36 -5.55
C LEU A 123 -5.25 -0.15 -4.35
N ASP A 124 -5.37 1.10 -3.89
CA ASP A 124 -6.39 1.51 -2.94
C ASP A 124 -7.56 2.18 -3.68
N HIS A 125 -8.68 1.46 -3.78
CA HIS A 125 -9.83 1.89 -4.56
C HIS A 125 -10.50 3.15 -3.96
N ASP A 126 -10.63 3.19 -2.64
CA ASP A 126 -11.34 4.27 -1.95
C ASP A 126 -10.55 5.57 -2.00
N ASP A 127 -9.23 5.49 -1.80
CA ASP A 127 -8.37 6.67 -1.88
C ASP A 127 -8.19 7.13 -3.34
N LEU A 128 -8.11 6.21 -4.33
CA LEU A 128 -8.12 6.57 -5.75
C LEU A 128 -9.40 7.32 -6.14
N PHE A 129 -10.58 6.77 -5.75
CA PHE A 129 -11.86 7.42 -6.03
C PHE A 129 -11.96 8.79 -5.35
N SER A 130 -11.58 8.86 -4.07
CA SER A 130 -11.59 10.11 -3.31
C SER A 130 -10.70 11.19 -3.93
N ASN A 131 -9.51 10.81 -4.43
CA ASN A 131 -8.60 11.74 -5.08
C ASN A 131 -9.11 12.18 -6.47
N LEU A 132 -9.76 11.28 -7.21
CA LEU A 132 -10.42 11.62 -8.47
C LEU A 132 -11.49 12.70 -8.26
N ILE A 133 -12.36 12.53 -7.25
CA ILE A 133 -13.41 13.50 -6.91
C ILE A 133 -12.82 14.85 -6.47
N LYS A 134 -11.78 14.82 -5.60
CA LYS A 134 -11.10 16.05 -5.15
C LYS A 134 -10.52 16.89 -6.30
N LYS A 135 -10.15 16.23 -7.41
CA LYS A 135 -9.63 16.87 -8.62
C LYS A 135 -10.71 17.32 -9.61
N ASN A 136 -11.98 17.19 -9.22
CA ASN A 136 -13.14 17.47 -10.07
C ASN A 136 -13.12 16.70 -11.39
N GLU A 137 -12.53 15.51 -11.42
CA GLU A 137 -12.62 14.61 -12.57
C GLU A 137 -13.97 13.88 -12.60
N ASN A 138 -14.41 13.52 -13.82
CA ASN A 138 -15.64 12.75 -13.99
C ASN A 138 -15.51 11.38 -13.27
N PRO A 139 -16.41 11.05 -12.32
CA PRO A 139 -16.42 9.77 -11.60
C PRO A 139 -16.42 8.52 -12.49
N GLU A 140 -16.99 8.62 -13.69
CA GLU A 140 -17.02 7.50 -14.67
C GLU A 140 -15.62 7.07 -15.11
N LYS A 141 -14.63 7.97 -15.09
CA LYS A 141 -13.23 7.63 -15.36
C LYS A 141 -12.61 6.66 -14.36
N PHE A 142 -13.20 6.51 -13.18
CA PHE A 142 -12.70 5.59 -12.15
C PHE A 142 -12.55 4.17 -12.69
N LYS A 143 -13.56 3.69 -13.41
CA LYS A 143 -13.51 2.36 -14.05
C LYS A 143 -12.39 2.25 -15.07
N ASP A 144 -12.18 3.29 -15.88
CA ASP A 144 -11.12 3.32 -16.89
C ASP A 144 -9.73 3.27 -16.24
N TYR A 145 -9.50 4.00 -15.15
CA TYR A 145 -8.25 3.94 -14.40
C TYR A 145 -7.96 2.53 -13.87
N ILE A 146 -8.97 1.85 -13.31
CA ILE A 146 -8.82 0.48 -12.81
C ILE A 146 -8.52 -0.49 -13.95
N ILE A 147 -9.23 -0.40 -15.07
CA ILE A 147 -9.02 -1.26 -16.24
C ILE A 147 -7.62 -1.06 -16.80
N ASN A 148 -7.21 0.20 -17.00
CA ASN A 148 -5.89 0.53 -17.52
C ASN A 148 -4.77 0.00 -16.63
N LEU A 149 -4.88 0.20 -15.31
CA LEU A 149 -3.90 -0.30 -14.34
C LEU A 149 -3.85 -1.84 -14.34
N THR A 150 -5.01 -2.49 -14.38
CA THR A 150 -5.11 -3.96 -14.40
C THR A 150 -4.45 -4.52 -15.66
N ASN A 151 -4.79 -3.98 -16.83
CA ASN A 151 -4.22 -4.42 -18.12
C ASN A 151 -2.71 -4.20 -18.16
N PHE A 152 -2.23 -3.06 -17.66
CA PHE A 152 -0.81 -2.77 -17.57
C PHE A 152 -0.07 -3.79 -16.69
N CYS A 153 -0.60 -4.07 -15.51
CA CYS A 153 -0.01 -5.04 -14.57
C CYS A 153 0.03 -6.45 -15.17
N GLN A 154 -1.06 -6.90 -15.77
CA GLN A 154 -1.12 -8.22 -16.43
C GLN A 154 -0.11 -8.34 -17.56
N LYS A 155 -0.03 -7.33 -18.44
CA LYS A 155 0.90 -7.33 -19.58
C LYS A 155 2.38 -7.35 -19.15
N ASN A 156 2.70 -6.78 -18.00
CA ASN A 156 4.07 -6.61 -17.53
C ASN A 156 4.44 -7.57 -16.37
N ASN A 157 3.62 -8.58 -16.07
CA ASN A 157 3.83 -9.53 -14.98
C ASN A 157 4.03 -8.85 -13.61
N ILE A 158 3.23 -7.83 -13.33
CA ILE A 158 3.25 -7.09 -12.06
C ILE A 158 2.13 -7.61 -11.17
N THR A 159 2.47 -8.00 -9.95
CA THR A 159 1.47 -8.38 -8.94
C THR A 159 0.74 -7.14 -8.44
N MET A 160 -0.58 -7.10 -8.62
CA MET A 160 -1.41 -6.02 -8.11
C MET A 160 -2.22 -6.49 -6.91
N LEU A 161 -1.86 -6.00 -5.73
CA LEU A 161 -2.66 -6.15 -4.51
C LEU A 161 -3.82 -5.16 -4.55
N ARG A 162 -4.95 -5.58 -4.00
CA ARG A 162 -6.14 -4.71 -3.89
C ARG A 162 -6.61 -4.64 -2.45
N THR A 163 -7.06 -3.47 -2.01
CA THR A 163 -7.82 -3.36 -0.77
C THR A 163 -9.20 -3.98 -0.96
N ILE A 164 -9.58 -4.85 -0.03
CA ILE A 164 -10.95 -5.33 0.06
C ILE A 164 -11.63 -4.44 1.08
N GLY A 165 -12.54 -3.57 0.62
CA GLY A 165 -13.40 -2.78 1.49
C GLY A 165 -14.49 -3.67 2.08
N VAL A 166 -14.71 -3.58 3.40
CA VAL A 166 -15.91 -4.13 4.04
C VAL A 166 -16.89 -2.98 4.17
N VAL A 167 -18.01 -3.07 3.49
CA VAL A 167 -19.07 -2.05 3.55
C VAL A 167 -19.89 -2.32 4.82
N PHE A 168 -19.85 -1.39 5.78
CA PHE A 168 -20.59 -1.49 7.03
C PHE A 168 -21.93 -0.72 7.01
N SER A 169 -22.15 0.14 6.01
CA SER A 169 -23.38 0.92 5.84
C SER A 169 -23.67 1.23 4.37
N ASP A 170 -24.93 1.57 4.07
CA ASP A 170 -25.36 1.95 2.71
C ASP A 170 -24.71 3.25 2.22
N GLU A 171 -24.15 4.06 3.10
CA GLU A 171 -23.42 5.29 2.75
C GLU A 171 -22.02 5.02 2.15
N GLU A 172 -21.49 3.81 2.34
CA GLU A 172 -20.17 3.41 1.83
C GLU A 172 -20.24 2.76 0.43
N THR A 173 -21.36 2.84 -0.25
CA THR A 173 -21.55 2.23 -1.58
C THR A 173 -20.83 2.95 -2.73
N ARG A 174 -20.16 4.07 -2.46
CA ARG A 174 -19.63 4.98 -3.50
C ARG A 174 -18.69 4.31 -4.50
N THR A 175 -17.74 3.53 -4.03
CA THR A 175 -16.76 2.85 -4.90
C THR A 175 -17.38 1.67 -5.64
N THR A 176 -18.26 0.92 -5.01
CA THR A 176 -18.90 -0.26 -5.61
C THR A 176 -19.89 0.10 -6.71
N GLN A 177 -20.49 1.29 -6.68
CA GLN A 177 -21.40 1.76 -7.74
C GLN A 177 -20.71 1.95 -9.08
N TYR A 178 -19.42 2.33 -9.09
CA TYR A 178 -18.63 2.58 -10.29
C TYR A 178 -17.83 1.36 -10.77
N MET A 179 -17.91 0.25 -10.05
CA MET A 179 -17.24 -1.01 -10.42
C MET A 179 -18.17 -2.01 -11.12
N LYS A 180 -19.47 -1.71 -11.20
CA LYS A 180 -20.47 -2.48 -11.96
C LYS A 180 -20.50 -2.04 -13.44
#